data_f4e246db68b8db45dc12cebbea9a5b60
#
_entry.id   f4e246db68b8db45dc12cebbea9a5b60
#
_cell.length_a   1.000
_cell.length_b   1.000
_cell.length_c   1.000
_cell.angle_alpha   90.00
_cell.angle_beta   90.00
_cell.angle_gamma   90.00
#
_symmetry.space_group_name_H-M   'P 1'
#
loop_
_entity.id
_entity.type
_entity.pdbx_description
1 polymer ?
#
loop_
_entity_poly.entity_id
_entity_poly.type
_entity_poly.pdbx_seq_one_letter_code
_entity_poly.pdbx_strand_id
1 'polypeptide(L)'
;MGPRAEFILLAALSATAVAVAGYLVASGFVFEQSLGEALRNGVQWSPTGTLAALAAAWLASAWQQRAAGAGHPWGPAGMAARATALTLLLYPLAVAFWVMLTGLVDRSVASGGMPLRELAAWVPSIVLGATLAALLIGSLPAFAIAFVLCRRYLRRRGGSTMDIA
;
A
#
# COMPACT_ATOMS: atom_id res chain seq x y z
N MET A 1 15.03 -11.84 -12.35
CA MET A 1 14.36 -10.64 -11.82
C MET A 1 15.32 -9.90 -10.90
N GLY A 2 15.55 -8.59 -11.09
CA GLY A 2 16.50 -7.83 -10.26
C GLY A 2 15.97 -7.63 -8.83
N PRO A 3 16.88 -7.43 -7.83
CA PRO A 3 16.48 -7.29 -6.42
C PRO A 3 15.46 -6.18 -6.16
N ARG A 4 15.53 -5.09 -6.93
CA ARG A 4 14.60 -3.96 -6.83
C ARG A 4 13.19 -4.32 -7.30
N ALA A 5 13.07 -4.99 -8.44
CA ALA A 5 11.79 -5.40 -8.98
C ALA A 5 11.09 -6.42 -8.08
N GLU A 6 11.86 -7.35 -7.52
CA GLU A 6 11.36 -8.31 -6.53
C GLU A 6 10.84 -7.60 -5.27
N PHE A 7 11.61 -6.64 -4.74
CA PHE A 7 11.19 -5.86 -3.57
C PHE A 7 9.87 -5.13 -3.80
N ILE A 8 9.72 -4.45 -4.96
CA ILE A 8 8.51 -3.73 -5.32
C ILE A 8 7.32 -4.69 -5.46
N LEU A 9 7.51 -5.83 -6.15
CA LEU A 9 6.45 -6.82 -6.33
C LEU A 9 5.99 -7.43 -5.00
N LEU A 10 6.93 -7.82 -4.14
CA LEU A 10 6.61 -8.39 -2.83
C LEU A 10 5.93 -7.34 -1.93
N ALA A 11 6.34 -6.08 -1.99
CA ALA A 11 5.66 -5.00 -1.27
C ALA A 11 4.21 -4.84 -1.73
N ALA A 12 3.95 -4.88 -3.04
CA ALA A 12 2.61 -4.81 -3.60
C ALA A 12 1.72 -5.97 -3.15
N LEU A 13 2.22 -7.21 -3.30
CA LEU A 13 1.48 -8.42 -2.91
C LEU A 13 1.18 -8.44 -1.41
N SER A 14 2.16 -8.07 -0.59
CA SER A 14 1.98 -8.00 0.86
C SER A 14 0.97 -6.92 1.25
N ALA A 15 0.99 -5.77 0.59
CA ALA A 15 0.03 -4.69 0.84
C ALA A 15 -1.40 -5.11 0.47
N THR A 16 -1.58 -5.84 -0.64
CA THR A 16 -2.86 -6.43 -1.02
C THR A 16 -3.37 -7.36 0.09
N ALA A 17 -2.53 -8.27 0.57
CA ALA A 17 -2.89 -9.20 1.63
C ALA A 17 -3.25 -8.48 2.95
N VAL A 18 -2.46 -7.46 3.35
CA VAL A 18 -2.73 -6.64 4.55
C VAL A 18 -4.03 -5.86 4.39
N ALA A 19 -4.30 -5.28 3.22
CA ALA A 19 -5.53 -4.54 2.97
C ALA A 19 -6.77 -5.44 3.07
N VAL A 20 -6.73 -6.63 2.48
CA VAL A 20 -7.83 -7.61 2.58
C VAL A 20 -8.00 -8.07 4.02
N ALA A 21 -6.93 -8.46 4.70
CA ALA A 21 -6.99 -8.91 6.09
C ALA A 21 -7.48 -7.79 7.02
N GLY A 22 -6.99 -6.56 6.86
CA GLY A 22 -7.43 -5.39 7.62
C GLY A 22 -8.92 -5.10 7.42
N TYR A 23 -9.41 -5.22 6.19
CA TYR A 23 -10.83 -5.07 5.89
C TYR A 23 -11.67 -6.17 6.56
N LEU A 24 -11.23 -7.44 6.51
CA LEU A 24 -11.91 -8.55 7.17
C LEU A 24 -12.00 -8.34 8.69
N VAL A 25 -10.91 -7.87 9.30
CA VAL A 25 -10.91 -7.54 10.74
C VAL A 25 -11.88 -6.38 11.02
N ALA A 26 -11.80 -5.29 10.26
CA ALA A 26 -12.69 -4.15 10.44
C ALA A 26 -14.16 -4.52 10.22
N SER A 27 -14.47 -5.34 9.21
CA SER A 27 -15.84 -5.77 8.92
C SER A 27 -16.45 -6.62 10.01
N GLY A 28 -15.65 -7.48 10.65
CA GLY A 28 -16.11 -8.30 11.78
C GLY A 28 -16.46 -7.49 13.03
N PHE A 29 -15.82 -6.33 13.22
CA PHE A 29 -16.09 -5.47 14.39
C PHE A 29 -17.11 -4.36 14.14
N VAL A 30 -17.26 -3.90 12.91
CA VAL A 30 -17.97 -2.65 12.60
C VAL A 30 -19.24 -2.89 11.75
N PHE A 31 -19.21 -3.84 10.83
CA PHE A 31 -20.23 -3.92 9.78
C PHE A 31 -21.15 -5.14 9.84
N GLU A 32 -20.91 -6.10 10.71
CA GLU A 32 -21.68 -7.37 10.85
C GLU A 32 -21.93 -8.05 9.47
N GLN A 33 -21.00 -7.93 8.55
CA GLN A 33 -21.09 -8.49 7.20
C GLN A 33 -20.80 -9.99 7.20
N SER A 34 -21.42 -10.71 6.27
CA SER A 34 -21.02 -12.09 6.01
C SER A 34 -19.57 -12.17 5.53
N LEU A 35 -18.87 -13.28 5.82
CA LEU A 35 -17.47 -13.47 5.42
C LEU A 35 -17.28 -13.30 3.89
N GLY A 36 -18.25 -13.77 3.09
CA GLY A 36 -18.20 -13.67 1.63
C GLY A 36 -18.27 -12.22 1.14
N GLU A 37 -19.15 -11.40 1.73
CA GLU A 37 -19.29 -9.97 1.42
C GLU A 37 -18.05 -9.20 1.87
N ALA A 38 -17.56 -9.48 3.08
CA ALA A 38 -16.36 -8.86 3.61
C ALA A 38 -15.13 -9.16 2.74
N LEU A 39 -14.98 -10.40 2.26
CA LEU A 39 -13.89 -10.78 1.36
C LEU A 39 -13.99 -10.06 0.01
N ARG A 40 -15.20 -10.05 -0.59
CA ARG A 40 -15.44 -9.36 -1.86
C ARG A 40 -15.11 -7.87 -1.75
N ASN A 41 -15.58 -7.22 -0.71
CA ASN A 41 -15.32 -5.80 -0.46
C ASN A 41 -13.83 -5.55 -0.16
N GLY A 42 -13.19 -6.41 0.63
CA GLY A 42 -11.76 -6.33 0.91
C GLY A 42 -10.91 -6.43 -0.37
N VAL A 43 -11.25 -7.33 -1.29
CA VAL A 43 -10.60 -7.44 -2.61
C VAL A 43 -10.85 -6.19 -3.46
N GLN A 44 -12.08 -5.68 -3.46
CA GLN A 44 -12.44 -4.46 -4.22
C GLN A 44 -11.65 -3.23 -3.74
N TRP A 45 -11.36 -3.11 -2.45
CA TRP A 45 -10.61 -2.00 -1.87
C TRP A 45 -9.09 -2.23 -1.81
N SER A 46 -8.61 -3.46 -2.01
CA SER A 46 -7.19 -3.79 -1.96
C SER A 46 -6.29 -3.00 -2.92
N PRO A 47 -6.73 -2.54 -4.12
CA PRO A 47 -5.89 -1.75 -5.00
C PRO A 47 -5.39 -0.44 -4.37
N THR A 48 -6.12 0.13 -3.41
CA THR A 48 -5.69 1.36 -2.71
C THR A 48 -4.38 1.15 -1.95
N GLY A 49 -4.29 0.08 -1.16
CA GLY A 49 -3.08 -0.31 -0.44
C GLY A 49 -1.95 -0.73 -1.39
N THR A 50 -2.29 -1.47 -2.44
CA THR A 50 -1.34 -1.92 -3.46
C THR A 50 -0.67 -0.75 -4.18
N LEU A 51 -1.44 0.23 -4.65
CA LEU A 51 -0.94 1.42 -5.34
C LEU A 51 -0.04 2.26 -4.42
N ALA A 52 -0.47 2.50 -3.18
CA ALA A 52 0.32 3.23 -2.20
C ALA A 52 1.65 2.53 -1.90
N ALA A 53 1.63 1.20 -1.70
CA ALA A 53 2.83 0.41 -1.43
C ALA A 53 3.78 0.32 -2.64
N LEU A 54 3.26 0.17 -3.85
CA LEU A 54 4.05 0.22 -5.08
C LEU A 54 4.84 1.52 -5.19
N ALA A 55 4.14 2.66 -5.07
CA ALA A 55 4.76 3.98 -5.15
C ALA A 55 5.78 4.18 -4.01
N ALA A 56 5.44 3.81 -2.79
CA ALA A 56 6.33 3.91 -1.63
C ALA A 56 7.58 3.03 -1.77
N ALA A 57 7.44 1.78 -2.20
CA ALA A 57 8.55 0.87 -2.41
C ALA A 57 9.48 1.35 -3.54
N TRP A 58 8.91 1.89 -4.61
CA TRP A 58 9.68 2.48 -5.71
C TRP A 58 10.48 3.70 -5.22
N LEU A 59 9.86 4.63 -4.51
CA LEU A 59 10.51 5.83 -3.95
C LEU A 59 11.58 5.45 -2.91
N ALA A 60 11.24 4.59 -1.94
CA ALA A 60 12.15 4.17 -0.89
C ALA A 60 13.39 3.45 -1.47
N SER A 61 13.19 2.59 -2.47
CA SER A 61 14.31 1.92 -3.15
C SER A 61 15.19 2.88 -3.94
N ALA A 62 14.60 3.90 -4.59
CA ALA A 62 15.35 4.93 -5.31
C ALA A 62 16.16 5.82 -4.35
N TRP A 63 15.57 6.22 -3.24
CA TRP A 63 16.25 7.02 -2.21
C TRP A 63 17.36 6.24 -1.51
N GLN A 64 17.13 4.95 -1.21
CA GLN A 64 18.18 4.08 -0.69
C GLN A 64 19.37 3.96 -1.66
N GLN A 65 19.11 3.90 -2.96
CA GLN A 65 20.20 3.86 -3.95
C GLN A 65 21.02 5.16 -3.94
N ARG A 66 20.37 6.30 -3.85
CA ARG A 66 21.05 7.60 -3.73
C ARG A 66 21.83 7.72 -2.43
N ALA A 67 21.25 7.33 -1.30
CA ALA A 67 21.90 7.35 0.01
C ALA A 67 23.14 6.42 0.05
N ALA A 68 23.05 5.24 -0.55
CA ALA A 68 24.18 4.32 -0.65
C ALA A 68 25.31 4.87 -1.54
N GLY A 69 24.97 5.55 -2.65
CA GLY A 69 25.94 6.23 -3.51
C GLY A 69 26.64 7.40 -2.82
N ALA A 70 25.97 8.06 -1.86
CA ALA A 70 26.53 9.12 -1.03
C ALA A 70 27.28 8.62 0.23
N GLY A 71 27.49 7.31 0.37
CA GLY A 71 28.20 6.72 1.52
C GLY A 71 27.39 6.57 2.81
N HIS A 72 26.08 6.84 2.77
CA HIS A 72 25.18 6.79 3.94
C HIS A 72 24.03 5.79 3.71
N PRO A 73 24.31 4.47 3.55
CA PRO A 73 23.25 3.48 3.32
C PRO A 73 22.37 3.34 4.57
N TRP A 74 21.06 3.22 4.35
CA TRP A 74 20.13 2.98 5.45
C TRP A 74 20.16 1.52 5.89
N GLY A 75 20.06 1.30 7.20
CA GLY A 75 19.81 -0.03 7.74
C GLY A 75 18.38 -0.50 7.46
N PRO A 76 18.09 -1.80 7.68
CA PRO A 76 16.79 -2.40 7.38
C PRO A 76 15.61 -1.70 8.08
N ALA A 77 15.77 -1.35 9.37
CA ALA A 77 14.74 -0.65 10.15
C ALA A 77 14.49 0.77 9.63
N GLY A 78 15.57 1.51 9.31
CA GLY A 78 15.44 2.86 8.77
C GLY A 78 14.79 2.90 7.39
N MET A 79 15.07 1.92 6.53
CA MET A 79 14.42 1.77 5.24
C MET A 79 12.95 1.37 5.41
N ALA A 80 12.65 0.42 6.31
CA ALA A 80 11.28 -0.02 6.59
C ALA A 80 10.41 1.12 7.13
N ALA A 81 10.92 1.89 8.10
CA ALA A 81 10.19 3.05 8.65
C ALA A 81 9.83 4.06 7.56
N ARG A 82 10.77 4.38 6.67
CA ARG A 82 10.52 5.31 5.55
C ARG A 82 9.53 4.73 4.55
N ALA A 83 9.67 3.46 4.19
CA ALA A 83 8.74 2.79 3.27
C ALA A 83 7.33 2.77 3.85
N THR A 84 7.16 2.42 5.12
CA THR A 84 5.85 2.43 5.80
C THR A 84 5.28 3.84 5.90
N ALA A 85 6.08 4.82 6.32
CA ALA A 85 5.64 6.22 6.40
C ALA A 85 5.20 6.75 5.02
N LEU A 86 5.94 6.46 3.95
CA LEU A 86 5.56 6.81 2.58
C LEU A 86 4.27 6.10 2.15
N THR A 87 4.10 4.82 2.48
CA THR A 87 2.86 4.09 2.17
C THR A 87 1.66 4.76 2.84
N LEU A 88 1.77 5.07 4.13
CA LEU A 88 0.69 5.73 4.87
C LEU A 88 0.42 7.16 4.38
N LEU A 89 1.45 7.89 3.97
CA LEU A 89 1.31 9.23 3.39
C LEU A 89 0.65 9.22 2.01
N LEU A 90 0.96 8.22 1.18
CA LEU A 90 0.40 8.08 -0.17
C LEU A 90 -0.97 7.40 -0.18
N TYR A 91 -1.33 6.71 0.91
CA TYR A 91 -2.57 5.96 1.02
C TYR A 91 -3.82 6.82 0.81
N PRO A 92 -4.00 8.01 1.45
CA PRO A 92 -5.16 8.86 1.20
C PRO A 92 -5.30 9.27 -0.27
N LEU A 93 -4.19 9.52 -0.97
CA LEU A 93 -4.21 9.82 -2.40
C LEU A 93 -4.64 8.62 -3.23
N ALA A 94 -4.16 7.43 -2.88
CA ALA A 94 -4.56 6.20 -3.55
C ALA A 94 -6.05 5.89 -3.34
N VAL A 95 -6.58 6.14 -2.13
CA VAL A 95 -8.03 6.00 -1.83
C VAL A 95 -8.83 6.99 -2.66
N ALA A 96 -8.47 8.28 -2.65
CA ALA A 96 -9.15 9.30 -3.42
C ALA A 96 -9.16 8.97 -4.92
N PHE A 97 -8.02 8.57 -5.45
CA PHE A 97 -7.89 8.14 -6.86
C PHE A 97 -8.79 6.94 -7.16
N TRP A 98 -8.79 5.92 -6.30
CA TRP A 98 -9.57 4.70 -6.50
C TRP A 98 -11.08 4.97 -6.47
N VAL A 99 -11.55 5.77 -5.51
CA VAL A 99 -12.97 6.16 -5.42
C VAL A 99 -13.41 6.92 -6.66
N MET A 100 -12.59 7.86 -7.13
CA MET A 100 -12.91 8.62 -8.35
C MET A 100 -12.89 7.74 -9.59
N LEU A 101 -11.92 6.83 -9.70
CA LEU A 101 -11.80 5.90 -10.83
C LEU A 101 -13.00 4.95 -10.90
N THR A 102 -13.36 4.31 -9.78
CA THR A 102 -14.51 3.39 -9.74
C THR A 102 -15.82 4.12 -10.02
N GLY A 103 -16.00 5.32 -9.46
CA GLY A 103 -17.18 6.14 -9.76
C GLY A 103 -17.29 6.58 -11.23
N LEU A 104 -16.17 6.83 -11.90
CA LEU A 104 -16.15 7.11 -13.34
C LEU A 104 -16.49 5.85 -14.17
N VAL A 105 -15.95 4.69 -13.78
CA VAL A 105 -16.24 3.41 -14.45
C VAL A 105 -17.73 3.05 -14.27
N ASP A 106 -18.27 3.12 -13.07
CA ASP A 106 -19.67 2.82 -12.79
C ASP A 106 -20.60 3.71 -13.63
N ARG A 107 -20.24 4.98 -13.82
CA ARG A 107 -20.99 5.91 -14.66
C ARG A 107 -20.95 5.56 -16.14
N SER A 108 -19.83 5.02 -16.62
CA SER A 108 -19.68 4.63 -18.03
C SER A 108 -20.44 3.35 -18.36
N VAL A 109 -20.68 2.49 -17.37
CA VAL A 109 -21.31 1.18 -17.52
C VAL A 109 -22.82 1.20 -17.14
N ALA A 110 -23.17 1.98 -16.11
CA ALA A 110 -24.54 2.08 -15.60
C ALA A 110 -25.12 3.47 -15.87
N SER A 111 -26.18 3.57 -16.64
CA SER A 111 -26.89 4.83 -16.94
C SER A 111 -27.56 5.54 -15.74
N GLY A 112 -27.29 5.09 -14.50
CA GLY A 112 -27.85 5.59 -13.26
C GLY A 112 -26.85 5.82 -12.12
N GLY A 113 -25.56 5.93 -12.42
CA GLY A 113 -24.52 6.16 -11.40
C GLY A 113 -24.63 7.51 -10.69
N MET A 114 -24.16 7.59 -9.45
CA MET A 114 -24.13 8.81 -8.63
C MET A 114 -23.45 9.97 -9.39
N PRO A 115 -24.02 11.19 -9.36
CA PRO A 115 -23.39 12.36 -9.98
C PRO A 115 -21.97 12.60 -9.43
N LEU A 116 -21.01 12.96 -10.29
CA LEU A 116 -19.61 13.21 -9.85
C LEU A 116 -19.50 14.25 -8.74
N ARG A 117 -20.38 15.24 -8.74
CA ARG A 117 -20.41 16.27 -7.69
C ARG A 117 -20.77 15.68 -6.33
N GLU A 118 -21.70 14.75 -6.29
CA GLU A 118 -22.10 14.04 -5.07
C GLU A 118 -21.02 13.09 -4.60
N LEU A 119 -20.43 12.32 -5.54
CA LEU A 119 -19.28 11.46 -5.25
C LEU A 119 -18.11 12.28 -4.67
N ALA A 120 -17.78 13.42 -5.28
CA ALA A 120 -16.70 14.29 -4.81
C ALA A 120 -16.96 14.84 -3.39
N ALA A 121 -18.22 15.06 -3.01
CA ALA A 121 -18.59 15.50 -1.67
C ALA A 121 -18.33 14.39 -0.60
N TRP A 122 -18.42 13.12 -0.97
CA TRP A 122 -18.17 11.99 -0.08
C TRP A 122 -16.70 11.59 0.03
N VAL A 123 -15.89 11.90 -0.97
CA VAL A 123 -14.46 11.53 -1.00
C VAL A 123 -13.70 11.90 0.28
N PRO A 124 -13.81 13.12 0.85
CA PRO A 124 -13.07 13.47 2.06
C PRO A 124 -13.41 12.57 3.25
N SER A 125 -14.67 12.22 3.44
CA SER A 125 -15.12 11.34 4.53
C SER A 125 -14.60 9.91 4.35
N ILE A 126 -14.65 9.39 3.12
CA ILE A 126 -14.15 8.06 2.78
C ILE A 126 -12.63 8.01 2.98
N VAL A 127 -11.91 9.02 2.49
CA VAL A 127 -10.45 9.12 2.63
C VAL A 127 -10.06 9.20 4.10
N LEU A 128 -10.74 10.02 4.90
CA LEU A 128 -10.47 10.14 6.33
C LEU A 128 -10.69 8.82 7.06
N GLY A 129 -11.85 8.19 6.87
CA GLY A 129 -12.19 6.91 7.51
C GLY A 129 -11.22 5.80 7.13
N ALA A 130 -10.93 5.64 5.83
CA ALA A 130 -9.98 4.64 5.35
C ALA A 130 -8.55 4.88 5.87
N THR A 131 -8.12 6.14 5.93
CA THR A 131 -6.78 6.50 6.44
C THR A 131 -6.66 6.22 7.93
N LEU A 132 -7.67 6.57 8.72
CA LEU A 132 -7.69 6.26 10.15
C LEU A 132 -7.67 4.74 10.40
N ALA A 133 -8.47 3.98 9.67
CA ALA A 133 -8.45 2.52 9.75
C ALA A 133 -7.07 1.94 9.38
N ALA A 134 -6.44 2.43 8.31
CA ALA A 134 -5.10 2.01 7.91
C ALA A 134 -4.03 2.36 8.96
N LEU A 135 -4.14 3.52 9.61
CA LEU A 135 -3.23 3.92 10.68
C LEU A 135 -3.41 3.03 11.93
N LEU A 136 -4.64 2.75 12.34
CA LEU A 136 -4.92 2.02 13.56
C LEU A 136 -4.66 0.52 13.44
N ILE A 137 -5.10 -0.09 12.34
CA ILE A 137 -5.07 -1.54 12.14
C ILE A 137 -3.86 -1.94 11.28
N GLY A 138 -3.53 -1.15 10.26
CA GLY A 138 -2.56 -1.49 9.22
C GLY A 138 -1.12 -1.14 9.53
N SER A 139 -0.84 -0.15 10.39
CA SER A 139 0.52 0.40 10.55
C SER A 139 1.53 -0.63 11.11
N LEU A 140 1.15 -1.38 12.14
CA LEU A 140 2.03 -2.38 12.76
C LEU A 140 2.34 -3.57 11.82
N PRO A 141 1.34 -4.25 11.21
CA PRO A 141 1.64 -5.33 10.28
C PRO A 141 2.37 -4.83 9.03
N ALA A 142 2.05 -3.64 8.52
CA ALA A 142 2.76 -3.05 7.40
C ALA A 142 4.24 -2.80 7.72
N PHE A 143 4.56 -2.26 8.90
CA PHE A 143 5.95 -2.06 9.33
C PHE A 143 6.70 -3.39 9.49
N ALA A 144 6.08 -4.40 10.12
CA ALA A 144 6.71 -5.71 10.31
C ALA A 144 7.06 -6.36 8.97
N ILE A 145 6.12 -6.35 8.02
CA ILE A 145 6.34 -6.89 6.68
C ILE A 145 7.40 -6.05 5.93
N ALA A 146 7.31 -4.73 5.96
CA ALA A 146 8.29 -3.85 5.34
C ALA A 146 9.70 -4.11 5.89
N PHE A 147 9.85 -4.36 7.20
CA PHE A 147 11.14 -4.70 7.80
C PHE A 147 11.73 -5.99 7.23
N VAL A 148 10.93 -7.05 7.12
CA VAL A 148 11.37 -8.34 6.54
C VAL A 148 11.79 -8.16 5.07
N LEU A 149 10.97 -7.45 4.29
CA LEU A 149 11.24 -7.21 2.87
C LEU A 149 12.48 -6.33 2.66
N CYS A 150 12.65 -5.26 3.45
CA CYS A 150 13.83 -4.40 3.39
C CYS A 150 15.10 -5.16 3.78
N ARG A 151 15.05 -6.01 4.82
CA ARG A 151 16.16 -6.87 5.22
C ARG A 151 16.56 -7.82 4.10
N ARG A 152 15.58 -8.46 3.43
CA ARG A 152 15.82 -9.36 2.29
C ARG A 152 16.43 -8.60 1.11
N TYR A 153 15.89 -7.44 0.77
CA TYR A 153 16.38 -6.58 -0.32
C TYR A 153 17.82 -6.17 -0.12
N LEU A 154 18.17 -5.67 1.09
CA LEU A 154 19.53 -5.21 1.39
C LEU A 154 20.55 -6.36 1.39
N ARG A 155 20.17 -7.55 1.90
CA ARG A 155 21.03 -8.75 1.85
C ARG A 155 21.35 -9.18 0.41
N ARG A 156 20.34 -9.22 -0.47
CA ARG A 156 20.54 -9.62 -1.87
C ARG A 156 21.40 -8.61 -2.65
N ARG A 157 21.28 -7.34 -2.30
CA ARG A 157 22.09 -6.29 -2.92
C ARG A 157 23.57 -6.37 -2.47
N GLY A 158 23.84 -6.67 -1.21
CA GLY A 158 25.19 -6.83 -0.68
C GLY A 158 25.92 -8.05 -1.25
N GLY A 159 25.22 -9.17 -1.49
CA GLY A 159 25.81 -10.37 -2.11
C GLY A 159 26.23 -10.18 -3.57
N SER A 160 25.46 -9.39 -4.33
CA SER A 160 25.77 -9.13 -5.76
C SER A 160 27.01 -8.29 -6.01
N THR A 161 27.55 -7.62 -4.99
CA THR A 161 28.81 -6.84 -5.10
C THR A 161 30.05 -7.67 -4.78
N MET A 162 29.91 -8.84 -4.14
CA MET A 162 31.04 -9.73 -3.86
C MET A 162 31.42 -10.67 -5.02
N ASP A 163 30.49 -10.91 -5.95
CA ASP A 163 30.74 -11.82 -7.09
C ASP A 163 31.46 -11.15 -8.28
N ILE A 164 31.80 -9.87 -8.16
CA ILE A 164 32.45 -9.08 -9.25
C ILE A 164 33.89 -8.65 -8.89
N ALA A 165 34.35 -8.96 -7.69
CA ALA A 165 35.72 -8.68 -7.22
C ALA A 165 36.58 -9.94 -7.17
#